data_62672e1fc676996b59a875af876d7a95
#
_entry.id   62672e1fc676996b59a875af876d7a95
#
_cell.length_a   1.000
_cell.length_b   1.000
_cell.length_c   1.000
_cell.angle_alpha   90.00
_cell.angle_beta   90.00
_cell.angle_gamma   90.00
#
_symmetry.space_group_name_H-M   'P 1'
#
loop_
_entity.id
_entity.type
_entity.pdbx_description
1 polymer ?
#
loop_
_entity_poly.entity_id
_entity_poly.type
_entity_poly.pdbx_seq_one_letter_code
_entity_poly.pdbx_strand_id
1 'polypeptide(L)'
;KKGEWCRVPGYLPDIMPTILEATGAAYPETYHGGNKIYPLVGSSLFPAIQKKADSIHEYMYWEHQNNRAIRWGNWKAIRDEKGKEWE
;
A
#
# COMPACT_ATOMS: atom_id res chain seq x y z
N LYS A 1 11.09 15.94 -3.65
CA LYS A 1 12.34 16.56 -4.08
C LYS A 1 13.55 15.75 -3.61
N LYS A 2 14.63 15.86 -4.33
CA LYS A 2 15.86 15.14 -4.00
C LYS A 2 16.38 15.55 -2.63
N GLY A 3 16.68 14.55 -1.78
CA GLY A 3 17.20 14.79 -0.44
C GLY A 3 16.19 15.14 0.62
N GLU A 4 14.91 15.19 0.27
CA GLU A 4 13.86 15.46 1.25
C GLU A 4 13.27 14.18 1.81
N TRP A 5 12.74 14.26 3.02
CA TRP A 5 12.04 13.16 3.67
C TRP A 5 10.54 13.26 3.41
N CYS A 6 9.92 12.11 3.16
CA CYS A 6 8.47 11.97 3.15
C CYS A 6 8.10 10.98 4.25
N ARG A 7 7.28 11.41 5.21
CA ARG A 7 6.93 10.59 6.37
C ARG A 7 5.53 9.98 6.28
N VAL A 8 4.86 10.12 5.14
CA VAL A 8 3.55 9.51 4.92
C VAL A 8 3.73 8.00 4.79
N PRO A 9 3.01 7.19 5.61
CA PRO A 9 3.12 5.75 5.52
C PRO A 9 2.60 5.18 4.20
N GLY A 10 3.33 4.21 3.67
CA GLY A 10 2.93 3.42 2.52
C GLY A 10 3.34 1.97 2.74
N TYR A 11 2.95 1.07 1.83
CA TYR A 11 3.35 -0.33 1.91
C TYR A 11 3.52 -0.90 0.50
N LEU A 12 4.02 -2.15 0.39
CA LEU A 12 4.41 -2.72 -0.89
C LEU A 12 3.34 -2.63 -1.99
N PRO A 13 2.04 -2.85 -1.72
CA PRO A 13 1.02 -2.70 -2.77
C PRO A 13 0.92 -1.31 -3.39
N ASP A 14 1.55 -0.30 -2.79
CA ASP A 14 1.53 1.08 -3.29
C ASP A 14 2.56 1.33 -4.38
N ILE A 15 3.53 0.44 -4.55
CA ILE A 15 4.64 0.64 -5.51
C ILE A 15 4.14 0.67 -6.95
N MET A 16 3.33 -0.31 -7.35
CA MET A 16 2.82 -0.40 -8.71
C MET A 16 1.92 0.80 -9.07
N PRO A 17 0.95 1.20 -8.25
CA PRO A 17 0.17 2.40 -8.54
C PRO A 17 1.02 3.65 -8.67
N THR A 18 2.08 3.78 -7.86
CA THR A 18 2.99 4.91 -7.93
C THR A 18 3.74 4.95 -9.26
N ILE A 19 4.24 3.79 -9.71
CA ILE A 19 4.93 3.68 -10.99
C ILE A 19 3.97 4.01 -12.14
N LEU A 20 2.75 3.49 -12.10
CA LEU A 20 1.76 3.73 -13.14
C LEU A 20 1.41 5.21 -13.25
N GLU A 21 1.23 5.90 -12.13
CA GLU A 21 0.97 7.35 -12.15
C GLU A 21 2.17 8.13 -12.65
N ALA A 22 3.38 7.78 -12.21
CA ALA A 22 4.59 8.46 -12.61
C ALA A 22 4.88 8.32 -14.12
N THR A 23 4.52 7.18 -14.71
CA THR A 23 4.79 6.90 -16.14
C THR A 23 3.60 7.16 -17.04
N GLY A 24 2.42 7.41 -16.51
CA GLY A 24 1.20 7.58 -17.27
C GLY A 24 0.61 6.29 -17.83
N ALA A 25 1.13 5.16 -17.42
CA ALA A 25 0.64 3.85 -17.88
C ALA A 25 -0.68 3.47 -17.20
N ALA A 26 -1.48 2.64 -17.89
CA ALA A 26 -2.73 2.14 -17.33
C ALA A 26 -2.56 0.70 -16.87
N TYR A 27 -3.20 0.37 -15.73
CA TYR A 27 -3.21 -1.01 -15.24
C TYR A 27 -4.23 -1.81 -16.03
N PRO A 28 -3.84 -2.93 -16.66
CA PRO A 28 -4.78 -3.71 -17.47
C PRO A 28 -5.76 -4.48 -16.58
N GLU A 29 -6.97 -4.66 -17.09
CA GLU A 29 -7.99 -5.48 -16.42
C GLU A 29 -7.80 -6.98 -16.69
N THR A 30 -7.20 -7.29 -17.84
CA THR A 30 -6.96 -8.67 -18.27
C THR A 30 -5.58 -8.79 -18.89
N TYR A 31 -5.08 -10.02 -18.99
CA TYR A 31 -3.87 -10.34 -19.73
C TYR A 31 -4.15 -11.48 -20.73
N HIS A 32 -3.12 -11.99 -21.38
CA HIS A 32 -3.22 -13.00 -22.44
C HIS A 32 -4.35 -14.01 -22.24
N GLY A 33 -5.20 -14.18 -23.25
CA GLY A 33 -6.31 -15.12 -23.22
C GLY A 33 -7.56 -14.64 -22.50
N GLY A 34 -7.63 -13.36 -22.14
CA GLY A 34 -8.79 -12.78 -21.47
C GLY A 34 -8.89 -13.08 -19.97
N ASN A 35 -7.82 -13.61 -19.38
CA ASN A 35 -7.78 -13.86 -17.95
C ASN A 35 -7.79 -12.54 -17.17
N LYS A 36 -8.66 -12.46 -16.15
CA LYS A 36 -8.72 -11.27 -15.30
C LYS A 36 -7.50 -11.15 -14.41
N ILE A 37 -7.03 -9.92 -14.24
CA ILE A 37 -5.96 -9.60 -13.30
C ILE A 37 -6.60 -9.07 -12.03
N TYR A 38 -6.06 -9.45 -10.87
CA TYR A 38 -6.53 -8.90 -9.60
C TYR A 38 -6.33 -7.40 -9.59
N PRO A 39 -7.34 -6.62 -9.14
CA PRO A 39 -7.19 -5.17 -9.08
C PRO A 39 -6.11 -4.76 -8.08
N LEU A 40 -5.53 -3.60 -8.30
CA LEU A 40 -4.56 -3.04 -7.37
C LEU A 40 -5.23 -2.68 -6.04
N VAL A 41 -4.67 -3.16 -4.94
CA VAL A 41 -5.18 -2.84 -3.60
C VAL A 41 -4.49 -1.62 -3.00
N GLY A 42 -3.32 -1.25 -3.53
CA GLY A 42 -2.59 -0.10 -3.08
C GLY A 42 -3.02 1.19 -3.77
N SER A 43 -2.45 2.29 -3.33
CA SER A 43 -2.68 3.61 -3.89
C SER A 43 -1.36 4.29 -4.17
N SER A 44 -1.34 5.17 -5.19
CA SER A 44 -0.12 5.89 -5.54
C SER A 44 0.40 6.73 -4.38
N LEU A 45 1.70 6.71 -4.17
CA LEU A 45 2.39 7.56 -3.20
C LEU A 45 2.73 8.93 -3.80
N PHE A 46 2.44 9.15 -5.07
CA PHE A 46 2.78 10.38 -5.76
C PHE A 46 2.21 11.63 -5.08
N PRO A 47 0.93 11.64 -4.65
CA PRO A 47 0.41 12.81 -3.92
C PRO A 47 1.18 13.13 -2.64
N ALA A 48 1.64 12.12 -1.92
CA ALA A 48 2.46 12.32 -0.72
C ALA A 48 3.85 12.86 -1.08
N ILE A 49 4.46 12.31 -2.14
CA ILE A 49 5.77 12.76 -2.62
C ILE A 49 5.73 14.21 -3.07
N GLN A 50 4.62 14.62 -3.69
CA GLN A 50 4.40 16.00 -4.13
C GLN A 50 3.90 16.91 -3.00
N LYS A 51 3.79 16.40 -1.78
CA LYS A 51 3.28 17.13 -0.61
C LYS A 51 1.83 17.61 -0.75
N LYS A 52 1.03 16.89 -1.56
CA LYS A 52 -0.39 17.20 -1.77
C LYS A 52 -1.31 16.40 -0.86
N ALA A 53 -0.76 15.40 -0.15
CA ALA A 53 -1.53 14.57 0.77
C ALA A 53 -0.71 14.26 2.02
N ASP A 54 -1.37 14.27 3.17
CA ASP A 54 -0.76 13.91 4.45
C ASP A 54 -0.95 12.44 4.77
N SER A 55 -1.86 11.78 4.09
CA SER A 55 -2.16 10.37 4.27
C SER A 55 -2.62 9.77 2.94
N ILE A 56 -2.24 8.54 2.67
CA ILE A 56 -2.62 7.80 1.47
C ILE A 56 -3.70 6.76 1.81
N HIS A 57 -3.59 6.14 2.97
CA HIS A 57 -4.50 5.08 3.38
C HIS A 57 -5.18 5.42 4.70
N GLU A 58 -6.48 5.10 4.79
CA GLU A 58 -7.18 5.13 6.06
C GLU A 58 -6.68 4.02 6.97
N TYR A 59 -6.48 2.83 6.40
CA TYR A 59 -5.88 1.71 7.12
C TYR A 59 -4.97 0.92 6.17
N MET A 60 -4.00 0.19 6.75
CA MET A 60 -3.13 -0.74 6.03
C MET A 60 -3.12 -2.07 6.78
N TYR A 61 -3.20 -3.17 6.04
CA TYR A 61 -3.25 -4.52 6.60
C TYR A 61 -2.16 -5.38 6.01
N TRP A 62 -1.49 -6.14 6.86
CA TRP A 62 -0.45 -7.09 6.45
C TRP A 62 -0.74 -8.46 7.00
N GLU A 63 -0.46 -9.49 6.21
CA GLU A 63 -0.49 -10.88 6.63
C GLU A 63 0.65 -11.62 5.95
N HIS A 64 1.41 -12.38 6.71
CA HIS A 64 2.48 -13.21 6.19
C HIS A 64 2.74 -14.37 7.14
N GLN A 65 2.58 -15.60 6.65
CA GLN A 65 2.81 -16.81 7.45
C GLN A 65 2.05 -16.78 8.78
N ASN A 66 0.79 -16.37 8.75
CA ASN A 66 -0.12 -16.25 9.91
C ASN A 66 0.24 -15.14 10.90
N ASN A 67 1.26 -14.33 10.59
CA ASN A 67 1.51 -13.09 11.32
C ASN A 67 0.67 -11.99 10.69
N ARG A 68 -0.02 -11.21 11.48
CA ARG A 68 -0.94 -10.19 10.98
C ARG A 68 -0.69 -8.86 11.65
N ALA A 69 -0.91 -7.79 10.91
CA ALA A 69 -0.81 -6.45 11.43
C ALA A 69 -1.82 -5.55 10.72
N ILE A 70 -2.35 -4.60 11.45
CA ILE A 70 -3.20 -3.55 10.89
C ILE A 70 -2.79 -2.22 11.49
N ARG A 71 -2.77 -1.19 10.66
CA ARG A 71 -2.55 0.19 11.10
C ARG A 71 -3.75 1.02 10.67
N TRP A 72 -4.31 1.78 11.60
CA TRP A 72 -5.39 2.69 11.36
C TRP A 72 -5.07 4.02 12.02
N GLY A 73 -4.72 5.02 11.20
CA GLY A 73 -4.24 6.28 11.72
C GLY A 73 -2.96 6.11 12.53
N ASN A 74 -3.00 6.50 13.80
CA ASN A 74 -1.88 6.36 14.71
C ASN A 74 -1.91 5.06 15.52
N TRP A 75 -2.96 4.24 15.33
CA TRP A 75 -3.10 2.97 16.01
C TRP A 75 -2.50 1.84 15.20
N LYS A 76 -1.92 0.89 15.88
CA LYS A 76 -1.39 -0.33 15.26
C LYS A 76 -1.68 -1.52 16.14
N ALA A 77 -2.18 -2.60 15.54
CA ALA A 77 -2.41 -3.87 16.21
C ALA A 77 -1.61 -4.95 15.50
N ILE A 78 -0.97 -5.80 16.26
CA ILE A 78 -0.13 -6.89 15.73
C ILE A 78 -0.59 -8.19 16.37
N ARG A 79 -0.62 -9.24 15.56
CA ARG A 79 -0.86 -10.60 16.03
C ARG A 79 0.20 -11.53 15.46
N ASP A 80 0.97 -12.13 16.32
CA ASP A 80 1.98 -13.14 15.98
C ASP A 80 1.30 -14.51 15.87
N GLU A 81 1.80 -15.36 14.98
CA GLU A 81 1.34 -16.75 14.87
C GLU A 81 1.37 -17.48 16.20
N LYS A 82 2.39 -17.24 17.02
CA LYS A 82 2.56 -17.84 18.34
C LYS A 82 1.76 -17.15 19.42
N GLY A 83 1.54 -15.85 19.27
CA GLY A 83 0.68 -15.09 20.15
C GLY A 83 -0.76 -15.18 19.67
N LYS A 84 -1.65 -15.65 20.51
CA LYS A 84 -3.05 -15.86 20.12
C LYS A 84 -3.91 -14.60 20.24
N GLU A 85 -3.36 -13.53 20.79
CA GLU A 85 -4.10 -12.30 21.04
C GLU A 85 -3.47 -11.14 20.28
N TRP A 86 -4.31 -10.15 19.95
CA TRP A 86 -3.86 -8.94 19.32
C TRP A 86 -3.20 -7.98 20.31
N GLU A 87 -2.14 -7.40 19.90
CA GLU A 87 -1.43 -6.37 20.68
C GLU A 87 -1.60 -4.99 20.07
#